data_03f8510d7c8e55e01ac83d280302e551
#
_entry.id   03f8510d7c8e55e01ac83d280302e551
#
_cell.length_a   1.000
_cell.length_b   1.000
_cell.length_c   1.000
_cell.angle_alpha   90.00
_cell.angle_beta   90.00
_cell.angle_gamma   90.00
#
_symmetry.space_group_name_H-M   'P 1'
#
loop_
_entity.id
_entity.type
_entity.pdbx_description
1 polymer ?
#
loop_
_entity_poly.entity_id
_entity_poly.type
_entity_poly.pdbx_seq_one_letter_code
_entity_poly.pdbx_strand_id
1 'polypeptide(L)'
;MTQETKNSILIIGGGLVGLSIAYEFSRNNFKVLVLSKNRNESAGFVAAGMLATHAEGLEDELLKFGQESQNLIPKWIKSIEQDSNIKCGLKKCGIVVPFKNKEDLEEFPTYEYGKYLNHKDLQTEINGMNSIWKHGLLFEQDGQIDNRRR
;
A
#
# COMPACT_ATOMS: atom_id res chain seq x y z
N MET A 1 0.65 39.21 25.75
CA MET A 1 0.69 37.79 25.31
C MET A 1 -0.11 37.69 24.02
N THR A 2 0.57 37.78 22.90
CA THR A 2 -0.05 37.57 21.57
C THR A 2 -0.37 36.08 21.45
N GLN A 3 -1.67 35.71 21.41
CA GLN A 3 -2.07 34.41 20.96
C GLN A 3 -1.61 34.20 19.53
N GLU A 4 -0.57 33.37 19.36
CA GLU A 4 -0.27 32.85 18.02
C GLU A 4 -1.49 32.12 17.54
N THR A 5 -2.13 32.66 16.52
CA THR A 5 -3.24 32.01 15.84
C THR A 5 -2.67 30.76 15.15
N LYS A 6 -2.78 29.60 15.80
CA LYS A 6 -2.43 28.32 15.16
C LYS A 6 -3.30 28.19 13.91
N ASN A 7 -2.66 28.06 12.77
CA ASN A 7 -3.37 27.77 11.52
C ASN A 7 -4.26 26.53 11.72
N SER A 8 -5.52 26.63 11.33
CA SER A 8 -6.51 25.57 11.49
C SER A 8 -6.87 24.98 10.13
N ILE A 9 -6.99 23.66 10.07
CA ILE A 9 -7.34 22.92 8.85
C ILE A 9 -8.56 22.06 9.15
N LEU A 10 -9.55 22.12 8.25
CA LEU A 10 -10.71 21.24 8.23
C LEU A 10 -10.53 20.24 7.10
N ILE A 11 -10.60 18.95 7.42
CA ILE A 11 -10.54 17.84 6.48
C ILE A 11 -11.92 17.17 6.44
N ILE A 12 -12.48 17.04 5.25
CA ILE A 12 -13.75 16.34 5.03
C ILE A 12 -13.43 14.94 4.48
N GLY A 13 -13.72 13.91 5.28
CA GLY A 13 -13.45 12.52 4.99
C GLY A 13 -12.40 11.91 5.91
N GLY A 14 -12.81 10.95 6.73
CA GLY A 14 -11.95 10.19 7.67
C GLY A 14 -11.47 8.86 7.11
N GLY A 15 -11.31 8.74 5.79
CA GLY A 15 -10.65 7.61 5.15
C GLY A 15 -9.13 7.71 5.25
N LEU A 16 -8.42 6.74 4.64
CA LEU A 16 -6.95 6.65 4.71
C LEU A 16 -6.27 7.95 4.29
N VAL A 17 -6.66 8.52 3.15
CA VAL A 17 -6.05 9.77 2.63
C VAL A 17 -6.29 10.94 3.58
N GLY A 18 -7.54 11.16 4.02
CA GLY A 18 -7.87 12.26 4.93
C GLY A 18 -7.15 12.16 6.27
N LEU A 19 -7.04 10.95 6.83
CA LEU A 19 -6.32 10.70 8.08
C LEU A 19 -4.80 10.86 7.91
N SER A 20 -4.23 10.46 6.78
CA SER A 20 -2.82 10.66 6.47
C SER A 20 -2.47 12.15 6.40
N ILE A 21 -3.30 12.94 5.72
CA ILE A 21 -3.16 14.40 5.65
C ILE A 21 -3.30 15.02 7.05
N ALA A 22 -4.30 14.58 7.82
CA ALA A 22 -4.52 15.05 9.19
C ALA A 22 -3.29 14.80 10.08
N TYR A 23 -2.71 13.62 9.98
CA TYR A 23 -1.52 13.23 10.73
C TYR A 23 -0.33 14.14 10.39
N GLU A 24 -0.04 14.36 9.12
CA GLU A 24 1.08 15.22 8.71
C GLU A 24 0.89 16.67 9.15
N PHE A 25 -0.30 17.24 9.00
CA PHE A 25 -0.55 18.60 9.49
C PHE A 25 -0.47 18.72 11.02
N SER A 26 -0.96 17.72 11.74
CA SER A 26 -0.90 17.72 13.21
C SER A 26 0.55 17.70 13.72
N ARG A 27 1.45 16.96 13.05
CA ARG A 27 2.88 16.94 13.37
C ARG A 27 3.59 18.26 13.07
N ASN A 28 3.03 19.07 12.19
CA ASN A 28 3.53 20.41 11.84
C ASN A 28 2.82 21.53 12.63
N ASN A 29 2.27 21.19 13.81
CA ASN A 29 1.64 22.14 14.75
C ASN A 29 0.38 22.85 14.22
N PHE A 30 -0.27 22.33 13.20
CA PHE A 30 -1.60 22.81 12.81
C PHE A 30 -2.68 22.24 13.73
N LYS A 31 -3.73 23.04 13.97
CA LYS A 31 -4.96 22.55 14.58
C LYS A 31 -5.80 21.86 13.49
N VAL A 32 -5.99 20.53 13.60
CA VAL A 32 -6.69 19.77 12.59
C VAL A 32 -8.04 19.30 13.11
N LEU A 33 -9.09 19.48 12.30
CA LEU A 33 -10.42 18.92 12.52
C LEU A 33 -10.77 18.01 11.35
N VAL A 34 -11.15 16.76 11.63
CA VAL A 34 -11.59 15.80 10.61
C VAL A 34 -13.08 15.57 10.79
N LEU A 35 -13.87 15.83 9.74
CA LEU A 35 -15.29 15.48 9.68
C LEU A 35 -15.45 14.19 8.89
N SER A 36 -16.05 13.18 9.50
CA SER A 36 -16.32 11.89 8.87
C SER A 36 -17.69 11.37 9.28
N LYS A 37 -18.44 10.82 8.32
CA LYS A 37 -19.77 10.25 8.57
C LYS A 37 -19.64 8.93 9.34
N ASN A 38 -18.90 7.98 8.78
CA ASN A 38 -18.73 6.65 9.37
C ASN A 38 -17.40 6.04 8.91
N ARG A 39 -16.55 5.63 9.85
CA ARG A 39 -15.25 5.01 9.56
C ARG A 39 -15.38 3.68 8.82
N ASN A 40 -16.39 2.88 9.15
CA ASN A 40 -16.60 1.55 8.59
C ASN A 40 -17.00 1.58 7.10
N GLU A 41 -17.44 2.75 6.59
CA GLU A 41 -17.78 2.96 5.17
C GLU A 41 -16.56 3.39 4.33
N SER A 42 -15.39 3.59 4.94
CA SER A 42 -14.19 3.98 4.18
C SER A 42 -13.62 2.78 3.41
N ALA A 43 -13.22 3.00 2.16
CA ALA A 43 -12.61 1.97 1.31
C ALA A 43 -11.38 1.33 1.96
N GLY A 44 -10.54 2.11 2.66
CA GLY A 44 -9.38 1.60 3.38
C GLY A 44 -9.72 0.63 4.52
N PHE A 45 -10.94 0.67 5.07
CA PHE A 45 -11.36 -0.25 6.12
C PHE A 45 -11.64 -1.67 5.58
N VAL A 46 -12.10 -1.78 4.33
CA VAL A 46 -12.42 -3.06 3.68
C VAL A 46 -11.31 -3.56 2.75
N ALA A 47 -10.33 -2.72 2.43
CA ALA A 47 -9.20 -3.07 1.58
C ALA A 47 -8.34 -4.17 2.22
N ALA A 48 -7.65 -4.96 1.39
CA ALA A 48 -6.76 -6.03 1.85
C ALA A 48 -5.42 -5.52 2.42
N GLY A 49 -5.10 -4.24 2.20
CA GLY A 49 -3.84 -3.62 2.66
C GLY A 49 -2.64 -3.98 1.81
N MET A 50 -2.83 -4.38 0.55
CA MET A 50 -1.73 -4.62 -0.37
C MET A 50 -0.98 -3.31 -0.71
N LEU A 51 0.34 -3.41 -0.77
CA LEU A 51 1.26 -2.39 -1.27
C LEU A 51 1.90 -2.96 -2.54
N ALA A 52 1.17 -2.86 -3.64
CA ALA A 52 1.32 -3.67 -4.85
C ALA A 52 1.67 -2.83 -6.08
N THR A 53 2.59 -1.88 -5.94
CA THR A 53 2.97 -0.94 -7.01
C THR A 53 3.30 -1.65 -8.34
N HIS A 54 4.01 -2.78 -8.26
CA HIS A 54 4.42 -3.54 -9.43
C HIS A 54 3.42 -4.64 -9.76
N ALA A 55 2.89 -5.34 -8.76
CA ALA A 55 1.94 -6.43 -8.97
C ALA A 55 0.57 -5.98 -9.52
N GLU A 56 0.24 -4.69 -9.45
CA GLU A 56 -0.94 -4.12 -10.10
C GLU A 56 -0.69 -3.66 -11.55
N GLY A 57 0.55 -3.80 -12.06
CA GLY A 57 0.87 -3.43 -13.43
C GLY A 57 0.70 -1.94 -13.69
N LEU A 58 1.07 -1.08 -12.75
CA LEU A 58 1.01 0.36 -12.96
C LEU A 58 1.97 0.79 -14.07
N GLU A 59 1.58 1.82 -14.83
CA GLU A 59 2.34 2.34 -15.96
C GLU A 59 2.69 3.82 -15.78
N ASP A 60 3.68 4.29 -16.52
CA ASP A 60 4.05 5.69 -16.67
C ASP A 60 4.16 6.47 -15.35
N GLU A 61 3.47 7.57 -15.23
CA GLU A 61 3.50 8.45 -14.06
C GLU A 61 2.90 7.79 -12.81
N LEU A 62 1.94 6.85 -12.97
CA LEU A 62 1.38 6.10 -11.84
C LEU A 62 2.40 5.12 -11.27
N LEU A 63 3.20 4.47 -12.10
CA LEU A 63 4.28 3.61 -11.64
C LEU A 63 5.33 4.40 -10.86
N LYS A 64 5.78 5.55 -11.39
CA LYS A 64 6.73 6.43 -10.69
C LYS A 64 6.19 6.88 -9.34
N PHE A 65 4.95 7.36 -9.31
CA PHE A 65 4.29 7.79 -8.09
C PHE A 65 4.15 6.64 -7.07
N GLY A 66 3.81 5.44 -7.54
CA GLY A 66 3.73 4.24 -6.72
C GLY A 66 5.09 3.86 -6.11
N GLN A 67 6.16 3.90 -6.91
CA GLN A 67 7.53 3.62 -6.46
C GLN A 67 8.02 4.64 -5.43
N GLU A 68 7.79 5.93 -5.66
CA GLU A 68 8.12 6.98 -4.69
C GLU A 68 7.35 6.79 -3.37
N SER A 69 6.04 6.51 -3.46
CA SER A 69 5.21 6.22 -2.29
C SER A 69 5.71 5.01 -1.53
N GLN A 70 6.04 3.92 -2.22
CA GLN A 70 6.56 2.68 -1.63
C GLN A 70 7.90 2.90 -0.90
N ASN A 71 8.75 3.79 -1.41
CA ASN A 71 10.00 4.16 -0.75
C ASN A 71 9.79 4.99 0.53
N LEU A 72 8.74 5.81 0.58
CA LEU A 72 8.40 6.66 1.73
C LEU A 72 7.68 5.88 2.85
N ILE A 73 6.85 4.90 2.50
CA ILE A 73 5.97 4.16 3.42
C ILE A 73 6.70 3.60 4.65
N PRO A 74 7.86 2.92 4.56
CA PRO A 74 8.50 2.33 5.74
C PRO A 74 8.87 3.36 6.81
N LYS A 75 9.40 4.51 6.40
CA LYS A 75 9.75 5.60 7.29
C LYS A 75 8.50 6.25 7.91
N TRP A 76 7.50 6.46 7.08
CA TRP A 76 6.24 7.06 7.49
C TRP A 76 5.47 6.18 8.47
N ILE A 77 5.35 4.89 8.20
CA ILE A 77 4.73 3.90 9.10
C ILE A 77 5.47 3.84 10.43
N LYS A 78 6.81 3.85 10.41
CA LYS A 78 7.59 3.88 11.66
C LYS A 78 7.25 5.10 12.52
N SER A 79 7.04 6.27 11.91
CA SER A 79 6.64 7.47 12.64
C SER A 79 5.24 7.30 13.27
N ILE A 80 4.27 6.79 12.50
CA ILE A 80 2.91 6.51 13.00
C ILE A 80 2.95 5.52 14.18
N GLU A 81 3.72 4.44 14.05
CA GLU A 81 3.86 3.43 15.11
C GLU A 81 4.48 4.00 16.38
N GLN A 82 5.45 4.91 16.25
CA GLN A 82 6.06 5.61 17.38
C GLN A 82 5.07 6.55 18.07
N ASP A 83 4.34 7.33 17.30
CA ASP A 83 3.42 8.34 17.83
C ASP A 83 2.16 7.72 18.43
N SER A 84 1.66 6.61 17.85
CA SER A 84 0.44 5.92 18.29
C SER A 84 0.67 4.78 19.28
N ASN A 85 1.89 4.27 19.37
CA ASN A 85 2.23 3.00 20.05
C ASN A 85 1.45 1.78 19.52
N ILE A 86 1.02 1.82 18.25
CA ILE A 86 0.29 0.74 17.58
C ILE A 86 1.12 0.23 16.40
N LYS A 87 1.32 -1.09 16.30
CA LYS A 87 2.01 -1.71 15.17
C LYS A 87 1.09 -1.83 13.95
N CYS A 88 1.51 -1.28 12.82
CA CYS A 88 0.76 -1.34 11.57
C CYS A 88 0.93 -2.66 10.80
N GLY A 89 1.89 -3.48 11.19
CA GLY A 89 2.11 -4.81 10.58
C GLY A 89 2.61 -4.74 9.13
N LEU A 90 3.41 -3.72 8.79
CA LEU A 90 4.07 -3.62 7.49
C LEU A 90 4.98 -4.83 7.24
N LYS A 91 4.78 -5.50 6.11
CA LYS A 91 5.59 -6.64 5.67
C LYS A 91 5.98 -6.46 4.20
N LYS A 92 7.27 -6.55 3.91
CA LYS A 92 7.80 -6.75 2.56
C LYS A 92 7.89 -8.26 2.32
N CYS A 93 6.78 -8.85 1.89
CA CYS A 93 6.67 -10.32 1.74
C CYS A 93 6.64 -10.75 0.28
N GLY A 94 6.75 -9.82 -0.64
CA GLY A 94 6.53 -10.07 -2.06
C GLY A 94 5.06 -10.29 -2.41
N ILE A 95 4.75 -10.11 -3.69
CA ILE A 95 3.44 -10.43 -4.27
C ILE A 95 3.67 -11.23 -5.55
N VAL A 96 2.93 -12.32 -5.71
CA VAL A 96 2.97 -13.15 -6.91
C VAL A 96 1.76 -12.86 -7.79
N VAL A 97 2.01 -12.56 -9.06
CA VAL A 97 0.98 -12.45 -10.10
C VAL A 97 1.07 -13.68 -10.99
N PRO A 98 0.03 -14.57 -11.01
CA PRO A 98 0.04 -15.77 -11.82
C PRO A 98 -0.52 -15.54 -13.23
N PHE A 99 0.01 -16.25 -14.23
CA PHE A 99 -0.41 -16.20 -15.63
C PHE A 99 -0.69 -17.61 -16.16
N LYS A 100 -1.68 -17.72 -17.07
CA LYS A 100 -2.03 -19.00 -17.72
C LYS A 100 -1.13 -19.31 -18.90
N ASN A 101 -0.70 -18.31 -19.62
CA ASN A 101 0.16 -18.40 -20.79
C ASN A 101 1.33 -17.42 -20.70
N LYS A 102 2.26 -17.54 -21.64
CA LYS A 102 3.49 -16.75 -21.67
C LYS A 102 3.28 -15.38 -22.30
N GLU A 103 2.30 -15.23 -23.16
CA GLU A 103 1.98 -13.99 -23.84
C GLU A 103 1.47 -12.96 -22.83
N ASP A 104 0.44 -13.30 -22.04
CA ASP A 104 -0.07 -12.41 -20.99
C ASP A 104 1.02 -12.02 -19.97
N LEU A 105 1.96 -12.92 -19.71
CA LEU A 105 3.08 -12.66 -18.79
C LEU A 105 4.08 -11.67 -19.40
N GLU A 106 4.46 -11.82 -20.68
CA GLU A 106 5.44 -10.96 -21.36
C GLU A 106 4.86 -9.56 -21.67
N GLU A 107 3.54 -9.46 -21.81
CA GLU A 107 2.81 -8.20 -22.01
C GLU A 107 2.48 -7.47 -20.70
N PHE A 108 2.78 -8.08 -19.54
CA PHE A 108 2.46 -7.45 -18.27
C PHE A 108 3.29 -6.18 -18.05
N PRO A 109 2.68 -5.01 -17.77
CA PRO A 109 3.35 -3.70 -17.83
C PRO A 109 4.61 -3.59 -16.97
N THR A 110 4.65 -4.28 -15.85
CA THR A 110 5.76 -4.27 -14.89
C THR A 110 6.62 -5.53 -14.96
N TYR A 111 6.56 -6.26 -16.08
CA TYR A 111 7.29 -7.52 -16.30
C TYR A 111 8.78 -7.44 -15.90
N GLU A 112 9.46 -6.37 -16.26
CA GLU A 112 10.90 -6.19 -16.02
C GLU A 112 11.27 -6.07 -14.52
N TYR A 113 10.30 -5.73 -13.66
CA TYR A 113 10.49 -5.61 -12.21
C TYR A 113 10.23 -6.93 -11.48
N GLY A 114 9.64 -7.92 -12.15
CA GLY A 114 9.25 -9.19 -11.58
C GLY A 114 10.28 -10.30 -11.78
N LYS A 115 10.46 -11.15 -10.79
CA LYS A 115 11.22 -12.39 -10.93
C LYS A 115 10.31 -13.46 -11.54
N TYR A 116 10.70 -13.98 -12.69
CA TYR A 116 9.95 -15.04 -13.34
C TYR A 116 9.90 -16.32 -12.50
N LEU A 117 8.71 -16.89 -12.38
CA LEU A 117 8.44 -18.19 -11.77
C LEU A 117 7.85 -19.13 -12.83
N ASN A 118 8.49 -20.28 -13.06
CA ASN A 118 7.91 -21.34 -13.85
C ASN A 118 6.83 -22.09 -13.04
N HIS A 119 6.12 -23.02 -13.64
CA HIS A 119 5.02 -23.74 -12.99
C HIS A 119 5.44 -24.43 -11.68
N LYS A 120 6.64 -25.03 -11.61
CA LYS A 120 7.15 -25.71 -10.43
C LYS A 120 7.47 -24.71 -9.30
N ASP A 121 8.14 -23.61 -9.66
CA ASP A 121 8.46 -22.55 -8.71
C ASP A 121 7.20 -21.92 -8.14
N LEU A 122 6.19 -21.67 -9.01
CA LEU A 122 4.90 -21.12 -8.61
C LEU A 122 4.15 -22.02 -7.62
N GLN A 123 4.19 -23.35 -7.82
CA GLN A 123 3.62 -24.33 -6.88
C GLN A 123 4.38 -24.38 -5.55
N THR A 124 5.66 -24.08 -5.56
CA THR A 124 6.50 -24.02 -4.35
C THR A 124 6.21 -22.77 -3.54
N GLU A 125 6.09 -21.60 -4.21
CA GLU A 125 5.78 -20.33 -3.56
C GLU A 125 4.35 -20.30 -3.00
N ILE A 126 3.38 -20.89 -3.72
CA ILE A 126 1.96 -20.87 -3.35
C ILE A 126 1.43 -22.29 -3.30
N ASN A 127 1.45 -22.88 -2.10
CA ASN A 127 0.94 -24.22 -1.89
C ASN A 127 -0.57 -24.32 -2.26
N GLY A 128 -0.92 -25.32 -3.05
CA GLY A 128 -2.31 -25.58 -3.46
C GLY A 128 -2.79 -24.69 -4.63
N MET A 129 -1.91 -23.97 -5.30
CA MET A 129 -2.28 -23.21 -6.48
C MET A 129 -2.80 -24.14 -7.59
N ASN A 130 -3.89 -23.70 -8.25
CA ASN A 130 -4.50 -24.46 -9.35
C ASN A 130 -3.51 -24.61 -10.52
N SER A 131 -3.46 -25.83 -11.08
CA SER A 131 -2.55 -26.21 -12.18
C SER A 131 -2.79 -25.49 -13.51
N ILE A 132 -3.85 -24.69 -13.64
CA ILE A 132 -4.09 -23.82 -14.80
C ILE A 132 -3.05 -22.68 -14.89
N TRP A 133 -2.47 -22.26 -13.76
CA TRP A 133 -1.45 -21.22 -13.69
C TRP A 133 -0.09 -21.82 -14.03
N LYS A 134 0.49 -21.41 -15.15
CA LYS A 134 1.71 -21.99 -15.70
C LYS A 134 2.95 -21.14 -15.45
N HIS A 135 2.76 -19.84 -15.29
CA HIS A 135 3.79 -18.83 -15.16
C HIS A 135 3.44 -17.87 -14.03
N GLY A 136 4.42 -17.19 -13.48
CA GLY A 136 4.22 -16.14 -12.49
C GLY A 136 5.32 -15.10 -12.52
N LEU A 137 5.02 -13.93 -11.95
CA LEU A 137 5.99 -12.90 -11.62
C LEU A 137 5.93 -12.67 -10.10
N LEU A 138 7.08 -12.80 -9.44
CA LEU A 138 7.24 -12.43 -8.04
C LEU A 138 7.84 -11.03 -7.95
N PHE A 139 7.12 -10.11 -7.36
CA PHE A 139 7.55 -8.74 -7.07
C PHE A 139 8.00 -8.67 -5.62
N GLU A 140 9.28 -8.93 -5.37
CA GLU A 140 9.88 -9.02 -4.01
C GLU A 140 9.80 -7.70 -3.23
N GLN A 141 9.76 -6.56 -3.93
CA GLN A 141 9.65 -5.23 -3.37
C GLN A 141 8.24 -4.87 -2.88
N ASP A 142 7.22 -5.55 -3.39
CA ASP A 142 5.84 -5.36 -2.99
C ASP A 142 5.53 -6.06 -1.65
N GLY A 143 4.41 -5.72 -1.04
CA GLY A 143 4.10 -6.27 0.27
C GLY A 143 2.72 -5.91 0.77
N GLN A 144 2.56 -5.88 2.07
CA GLN A 144 1.27 -5.60 2.70
C GLN A 144 1.40 -4.87 4.02
N ILE A 145 0.31 -4.23 4.42
CA ILE A 145 0.11 -3.62 5.72
C ILE A 145 -1.19 -4.14 6.32
N ASP A 146 -1.25 -4.28 7.64
CA ASP A 146 -2.49 -4.63 8.32
C ASP A 146 -3.33 -3.36 8.51
N ASN A 147 -4.34 -3.18 7.68
CA ASN A 147 -5.24 -2.02 7.69
C ASN A 147 -6.32 -2.05 8.78
N ARG A 148 -6.39 -3.13 9.59
CA ARG A 148 -7.44 -3.36 10.60
C ARG A 148 -6.93 -3.31 12.03
N ARG A 149 -5.62 -3.19 12.25
CA ARG A 149 -5.09 -3.06 13.61
C ARG A 149 -5.57 -1.78 14.26
N ARG A 150 -6.12 -1.95 15.46
CA ARG A 150 -6.65 -0.86 16.30
C ARG A 150 -5.66 -0.56 17.41
#